data_b6b1b2aa3cfdd6a1fd6e83eb6e34c141
#
_entry.id   b6b1b2aa3cfdd6a1fd6e83eb6e34c141
#
_cell.length_a   1.000
_cell.length_b   1.000
_cell.length_c   1.000
_cell.angle_alpha   90.00
_cell.angle_beta   90.00
_cell.angle_gamma   90.00
#
_symmetry.space_group_name_H-M   'P 1'
#
loop_
_entity.id
_entity.type
_entity.pdbx_description
1 polymer ?
#
loop_
_entity_poly.entity_id
_entity_poly.type
_entity_poly.pdbx_seq_one_letter_code
_entity_poly.pdbx_strand_id
1 'polypeptide(L)'
;MNQIAGVTATGKPGEKPTVSFKTPMTVEDNSYVVLQKGNGDQIEDGDRICTQGIAINVKDGSELMSTWEKNTPDCSTVVTSDTSQMTEDYYNIFKDQKLNATLAFGVNDSNSAGTSYLMVLTIVSKSKDLTKATGMKVLDVPADLPKVTLAKDGKPSIDMNGYKGSDTLISQDLIRGEGAEVKDTQTVIAHYTGWLLDGTQFDSSWDRGASSSFSLDEVITGWKQGLAGHTVGSQVLLVVPPDLGYGDKDSGKIPANSTLVFVVDILAAY
;
A
#
# COMPACT_ATOMS: atom_id res chain seq x y z
N MET A 1 23.32 6.48 9.86
CA MET A 1 22.66 6.52 11.18
C MET A 1 23.59 6.07 12.30
N ASN A 2 23.48 6.67 13.51
CA ASN A 2 24.26 6.31 14.69
C ASN A 2 23.75 4.98 15.30
N GLN A 3 24.65 4.26 16.02
CA GLN A 3 24.27 3.01 16.71
C GLN A 3 23.69 3.28 18.09
N ILE A 4 22.56 2.67 18.44
CA ILE A 4 21.99 2.67 19.79
C ILE A 4 22.65 1.57 20.61
N ALA A 5 23.19 1.91 21.78
CA ALA A 5 23.78 0.95 22.71
C ALA A 5 22.86 0.64 23.90
N GLY A 6 23.07 -0.52 24.53
CA GLY A 6 22.39 -0.87 25.77
C GLY A 6 20.93 -1.31 25.66
N VAL A 7 20.45 -1.55 24.44
CA VAL A 7 19.11 -2.11 24.18
C VAL A 7 19.26 -3.56 23.72
N THR A 8 18.43 -4.44 24.25
CA THR A 8 18.39 -5.87 23.89
C THR A 8 16.96 -6.32 23.68
N ALA A 9 16.78 -7.40 22.92
CA ALA A 9 15.49 -8.06 22.78
C ALA A 9 15.61 -9.56 22.98
N THR A 10 14.57 -10.16 23.55
CA THR A 10 14.41 -11.61 23.69
C THR A 10 13.07 -12.05 23.08
N GLY A 11 12.93 -13.34 22.86
CA GLY A 11 11.79 -13.95 22.16
C GLY A 11 12.23 -14.61 20.86
N LYS A 12 11.29 -15.23 20.14
CA LYS A 12 11.59 -15.83 18.85
C LYS A 12 11.55 -14.76 17.75
N PRO A 13 12.47 -14.81 16.78
CA PRO A 13 12.39 -13.95 15.62
C PRO A 13 11.01 -14.04 14.91
N GLY A 14 10.39 -12.90 14.60
CA GLY A 14 9.06 -12.82 13.98
C GLY A 14 7.88 -12.84 14.95
N GLU A 15 8.10 -13.01 16.25
CA GLU A 15 7.10 -12.85 17.32
C GLU A 15 7.29 -11.51 18.04
N LYS A 16 6.29 -11.08 18.84
CA LYS A 16 6.39 -9.85 19.65
C LYS A 16 7.61 -9.94 20.56
N PRO A 17 8.63 -9.08 20.41
CA PRO A 17 9.84 -9.14 21.22
C PRO A 17 9.60 -8.58 22.62
N THR A 18 10.33 -9.10 23.60
CA THR A 18 10.50 -8.44 24.89
C THR A 18 11.77 -7.59 24.84
N VAL A 19 11.60 -6.27 24.89
CA VAL A 19 12.71 -5.31 24.80
C VAL A 19 13.14 -4.87 26.19
N SER A 20 14.45 -4.79 26.43
CA SER A 20 15.03 -4.42 27.71
C SER A 20 16.17 -3.43 27.55
N PHE A 21 16.17 -2.39 28.37
CA PHE A 21 17.23 -1.39 28.50
C PHE A 21 17.21 -0.75 29.88
N LYS A 22 18.26 -0.05 30.23
CA LYS A 22 18.33 0.66 31.51
C LYS A 22 17.59 2.01 31.42
N THR A 23 16.62 2.22 32.28
CA THR A 23 15.88 3.47 32.37
C THR A 23 16.42 4.42 33.46
N PRO A 24 16.38 5.75 33.26
CA PRO A 24 16.09 6.40 31.99
C PRO A 24 17.27 6.27 31.03
N MET A 25 16.98 6.27 29.70
CA MET A 25 17.99 6.43 28.66
C MET A 25 17.68 7.62 27.77
N THR A 26 18.66 8.06 27.03
CA THR A 26 18.51 9.08 25.97
C THR A 26 18.71 8.41 24.63
N VAL A 27 17.96 8.89 23.63
CA VAL A 27 18.09 8.46 22.22
C VAL A 27 18.22 9.69 21.34
N GLU A 28 18.91 9.53 20.22
CA GLU A 28 19.01 10.54 19.18
C GLU A 28 18.15 10.13 18.00
N ASP A 29 17.61 11.11 17.28
CA ASP A 29 17.05 10.87 15.96
C ASP A 29 18.13 10.33 15.04
N ASN A 30 17.73 9.61 13.99
CA ASN A 30 18.66 8.96 13.06
C ASN A 30 19.64 8.00 13.76
N SER A 31 19.19 7.31 14.79
CA SER A 31 19.90 6.23 15.45
C SER A 31 19.14 4.92 15.37
N TYR A 32 19.86 3.80 15.31
CA TYR A 32 19.22 2.48 15.22
C TYR A 32 20.08 1.38 15.85
N VAL A 33 19.47 0.21 16.07
CA VAL A 33 20.17 -1.02 16.41
C VAL A 33 19.38 -2.22 15.90
N VAL A 34 20.08 -3.23 15.41
CA VAL A 34 19.49 -4.56 15.11
C VAL A 34 19.46 -5.36 16.40
N LEU A 35 18.26 -5.57 16.94
CA LEU A 35 18.04 -6.28 18.21
C LEU A 35 18.03 -7.80 18.02
N GLN A 36 17.41 -8.26 16.93
CA GLN A 36 17.37 -9.67 16.57
C GLN A 36 17.63 -9.82 15.08
N LYS A 37 18.53 -10.73 14.73
CA LYS A 37 18.71 -11.12 13.33
C LYS A 37 17.51 -11.95 12.87
N GLY A 38 17.02 -11.65 11.68
CA GLY A 38 15.98 -12.45 11.04
C GLY A 38 16.47 -13.84 10.63
N ASN A 39 15.54 -14.77 10.49
CA ASN A 39 15.80 -16.16 10.12
C ASN A 39 15.04 -16.60 8.84
N GLY A 40 14.31 -15.69 8.21
CA GLY A 40 13.65 -15.94 6.93
C GLY A 40 14.44 -15.44 5.72
N ASP A 41 13.71 -15.15 4.63
CA ASP A 41 14.30 -14.70 3.36
C ASP A 41 14.95 -13.33 3.47
N GLN A 42 15.98 -13.10 2.66
CA GLN A 42 16.66 -11.81 2.54
C GLN A 42 15.70 -10.74 2.00
N ILE A 43 15.77 -9.55 2.57
CA ILE A 43 15.09 -8.37 2.03
C ILE A 43 15.88 -7.86 0.83
N GLU A 44 15.18 -7.59 -0.25
CA GLU A 44 15.75 -7.16 -1.53
C GLU A 44 15.20 -5.80 -1.96
N ASP A 45 15.89 -5.16 -2.90
CA ASP A 45 15.40 -3.94 -3.55
C ASP A 45 14.04 -4.19 -4.24
N GLY A 46 13.11 -3.28 -4.02
CA GLY A 46 11.72 -3.38 -4.49
C GLY A 46 10.80 -4.25 -3.62
N ASP A 47 11.28 -4.84 -2.52
CA ASP A 47 10.41 -5.54 -1.59
C ASP A 47 9.55 -4.54 -0.79
N ARG A 48 8.24 -4.77 -0.77
CA ARG A 48 7.33 -4.19 0.22
C ARG A 48 7.43 -5.01 1.49
N ILE A 49 7.75 -4.38 2.60
CA ILE A 49 7.83 -5.04 3.90
C ILE A 49 6.63 -4.64 4.77
N CYS A 50 6.12 -5.63 5.52
CA CYS A 50 5.17 -5.39 6.58
C CYS A 50 5.88 -5.49 7.93
N THR A 51 5.69 -4.50 8.80
CA THR A 51 6.31 -4.46 10.11
C THR A 51 5.27 -4.40 11.22
N GLN A 52 5.49 -5.18 12.28
CA GLN A 52 4.80 -4.98 13.56
C GLN A 52 5.65 -4.08 14.43
N GLY A 53 5.02 -3.08 15.04
CA GLY A 53 5.69 -2.03 15.78
C GLY A 53 5.34 -1.98 17.27
N ILE A 54 6.32 -1.56 18.08
CA ILE A 54 6.12 -1.18 19.48
C ILE A 54 6.84 0.14 19.70
N ALA A 55 6.17 1.16 20.26
CA ALA A 55 6.82 2.37 20.73
C ALA A 55 7.01 2.27 22.25
N ILE A 56 8.25 2.44 22.74
CA ILE A 56 8.61 2.29 24.15
C ILE A 56 9.23 3.59 24.66
N ASN A 57 8.63 4.16 25.70
CA ASN A 57 9.13 5.37 26.36
C ASN A 57 10.52 5.09 26.98
N VAL A 58 11.53 5.88 26.62
CA VAL A 58 12.90 5.66 27.12
C VAL A 58 13.09 6.14 28.56
N LYS A 59 12.17 6.94 29.09
CA LYS A 59 12.24 7.47 30.46
C LYS A 59 11.93 6.39 31.51
N ASP A 60 10.93 5.54 31.23
CA ASP A 60 10.41 4.58 32.22
C ASP A 60 10.20 3.17 31.68
N GLY A 61 10.38 2.95 30.36
CA GLY A 61 10.21 1.65 29.72
C GLY A 61 8.73 1.29 29.43
N SER A 62 7.79 2.20 29.61
CA SER A 62 6.37 1.94 29.33
C SER A 62 6.11 1.79 27.83
N GLU A 63 5.24 0.87 27.46
CA GLU A 63 4.77 0.70 26.08
C GLU A 63 3.74 1.82 25.77
N LEU A 64 4.05 2.66 24.79
CA LEU A 64 3.19 3.76 24.36
C LEU A 64 2.19 3.32 23.29
N MET A 65 2.60 2.38 22.42
CA MET A 65 1.81 1.89 21.31
C MET A 65 2.32 0.51 20.88
N SER A 66 1.40 -0.34 20.42
CA SER A 66 1.72 -1.63 19.83
C SER A 66 0.71 -1.98 18.71
N THR A 67 1.22 -2.48 17.60
CA THR A 67 0.38 -3.02 16.51
C THR A 67 0.13 -4.53 16.67
N TRP A 68 0.88 -5.18 17.56
CA TRP A 68 0.81 -6.63 17.76
C TRP A 68 -0.53 -7.12 18.32
N GLU A 69 -1.15 -6.33 19.20
CA GLU A 69 -2.38 -6.75 19.89
C GLU A 69 -3.56 -6.92 18.93
N LYS A 70 -3.64 -6.05 17.92
CA LYS A 70 -4.68 -6.09 16.89
C LYS A 70 -4.23 -6.85 15.64
N ASN A 71 -2.97 -7.30 15.61
CA ASN A 71 -2.34 -7.89 14.43
C ASN A 71 -2.52 -7.02 13.16
N THR A 72 -2.21 -5.73 13.30
CA THR A 72 -2.32 -4.74 12.22
C THR A 72 -0.93 -4.26 11.80
N PRO A 73 -0.17 -5.06 11.03
CA PRO A 73 1.15 -4.66 10.56
C PRO A 73 1.04 -3.45 9.62
N ASP A 74 2.04 -2.58 9.67
CA ASP A 74 2.22 -1.52 8.70
C ASP A 74 2.98 -2.07 7.48
N CYS A 75 2.36 -2.04 6.30
CA CYS A 75 2.94 -2.51 5.04
C CYS A 75 3.21 -1.34 4.06
N SER A 76 3.28 -0.12 4.53
CA SER A 76 3.47 1.06 3.67
C SER A 76 4.89 1.17 3.08
N THR A 77 5.87 0.49 3.66
CA THR A 77 7.30 0.64 3.32
C THR A 77 7.68 -0.26 2.15
N VAL A 78 8.17 0.34 1.06
CA VAL A 78 8.90 -0.34 -0.02
C VAL A 78 10.40 -0.07 0.17
N VAL A 79 11.18 -1.13 0.27
CA VAL A 79 12.65 -1.03 0.38
C VAL A 79 13.21 -0.75 -1.01
N THR A 80 13.68 0.46 -1.25
CA THR A 80 14.10 0.88 -2.58
C THR A 80 15.32 1.79 -2.53
N SER A 81 16.20 1.62 -3.51
CA SER A 81 17.35 2.50 -3.74
C SER A 81 16.97 3.86 -4.35
N ASP A 82 15.70 4.06 -4.70
CA ASP A 82 15.18 5.35 -5.16
C ASP A 82 15.13 6.36 -3.99
N THR A 83 16.07 7.29 -3.98
CA THR A 83 16.24 8.30 -2.91
C THR A 83 15.07 9.29 -2.82
N SER A 84 14.18 9.34 -3.79
CA SER A 84 12.94 10.13 -3.71
C SER A 84 11.87 9.48 -2.81
N GLN A 85 11.98 8.18 -2.56
CA GLN A 85 11.03 7.39 -1.78
C GLN A 85 11.59 6.93 -0.44
N MET A 86 12.89 6.60 -0.37
CA MET A 86 13.58 6.14 0.83
C MET A 86 14.98 6.73 0.92
N THR A 87 15.40 7.18 2.09
CA THR A 87 16.77 7.65 2.26
C THR A 87 17.76 6.50 2.16
N GLU A 88 18.98 6.79 1.70
CA GLU A 88 20.06 5.80 1.54
C GLU A 88 20.35 5.05 2.85
N ASP A 89 20.28 5.73 4.00
CA ASP A 89 20.50 5.12 5.31
C ASP A 89 19.45 4.04 5.62
N TYR A 90 18.16 4.35 5.44
CA TYR A 90 17.08 3.36 5.66
C TYR A 90 17.15 2.21 4.65
N TYR A 91 17.42 2.51 3.38
CA TYR A 91 17.62 1.47 2.37
C TYR A 91 18.72 0.48 2.78
N ASN A 92 19.89 0.99 3.15
CA ASN A 92 21.03 0.15 3.56
C ASN A 92 20.73 -0.67 4.83
N ILE A 93 19.97 -0.09 5.78
CA ILE A 93 19.58 -0.81 6.99
C ILE A 93 18.62 -1.96 6.65
N PHE A 94 17.56 -1.70 5.87
CA PHE A 94 16.53 -2.72 5.61
C PHE A 94 17.00 -3.81 4.63
N LYS A 95 17.73 -3.47 3.55
CA LYS A 95 18.21 -4.45 2.56
C LYS A 95 19.17 -5.48 3.16
N ASP A 96 19.85 -5.13 4.26
CA ASP A 96 20.78 -6.03 4.95
C ASP A 96 20.05 -6.97 5.93
N GLN A 97 18.73 -6.82 6.10
CA GLN A 97 17.94 -7.65 7.00
C GLN A 97 17.33 -8.85 6.28
N LYS A 98 16.82 -9.76 7.10
CA LYS A 98 15.99 -10.91 6.70
C LYS A 98 14.62 -10.77 7.32
N LEU A 99 13.63 -11.47 6.78
CA LEU A 99 12.35 -11.64 7.46
C LEU A 99 12.57 -12.09 8.90
N ASN A 100 11.71 -11.64 9.79
CA ASN A 100 11.74 -11.84 11.23
C ASN A 100 12.87 -11.08 11.97
N ALA A 101 13.59 -10.18 11.28
CA ALA A 101 14.50 -9.27 11.97
C ALA A 101 13.74 -8.25 12.80
N THR A 102 14.29 -7.91 13.97
CA THR A 102 13.79 -6.84 14.84
C THR A 102 14.83 -5.74 14.97
N LEU A 103 14.43 -4.52 14.66
CA LEU A 103 15.23 -3.31 14.74
C LEU A 103 14.60 -2.33 15.73
N ALA A 104 15.41 -1.48 16.36
CA ALA A 104 14.93 -0.34 17.11
C ALA A 104 15.53 0.94 16.52
N PHE A 105 14.68 1.98 16.42
CA PHE A 105 15.04 3.32 15.98
C PHE A 105 14.79 4.30 17.13
N GLY A 106 15.72 5.22 17.33
CA GLY A 106 15.58 6.31 18.30
C GLY A 106 14.72 7.43 17.73
N VAL A 107 13.77 7.91 18.53
CA VAL A 107 12.98 9.11 18.26
C VAL A 107 13.11 10.04 19.47
N ASN A 108 13.68 11.22 19.22
CA ASN A 108 13.93 12.22 20.25
C ASN A 108 12.66 13.05 20.53
N ASP A 109 12.55 13.60 21.72
CA ASP A 109 11.41 14.41 22.19
C ASP A 109 11.17 15.68 21.39
N SER A 110 12.20 16.24 20.75
CA SER A 110 12.05 17.39 19.85
C SER A 110 11.18 17.11 18.62
N ASN A 111 11.12 15.83 18.20
CA ASN A 111 10.32 15.36 17.06
C ASN A 111 9.06 14.56 17.46
N SER A 112 8.80 14.40 18.75
CA SER A 112 7.75 13.54 19.28
C SER A 112 6.88 14.17 20.38
N ALA A 113 6.59 15.47 20.26
CA ALA A 113 5.76 16.21 21.21
C ALA A 113 6.19 16.07 22.68
N GLY A 114 7.50 16.05 22.94
CA GLY A 114 8.08 16.03 24.29
C GLY A 114 8.27 14.64 24.89
N THR A 115 8.19 13.58 24.10
CA THR A 115 8.41 12.20 24.57
C THR A 115 9.44 11.49 23.70
N SER A 116 10.63 11.19 24.24
CA SER A 116 11.61 10.35 23.55
C SER A 116 11.23 8.87 23.68
N TYR A 117 11.34 8.11 22.59
CA TYR A 117 10.97 6.69 22.57
C TYR A 117 11.85 5.87 21.61
N LEU A 118 11.82 4.57 21.80
CA LEU A 118 12.31 3.59 20.83
C LEU A 118 11.13 3.12 19.99
N MET A 119 11.22 3.27 18.66
CA MET A 119 10.34 2.58 17.74
C MET A 119 10.96 1.24 17.37
N VAL A 120 10.39 0.17 17.89
CA VAL A 120 10.84 -1.20 17.65
C VAL A 120 10.00 -1.81 16.55
N LEU A 121 10.62 -2.21 15.46
CA LEU A 121 9.97 -2.78 14.28
C LEU A 121 10.44 -4.20 14.03
N THR A 122 9.51 -5.13 13.90
CA THR A 122 9.81 -6.52 13.46
C THR A 122 9.25 -6.70 12.05
N ILE A 123 10.08 -7.13 11.12
CA ILE A 123 9.69 -7.41 9.73
C ILE A 123 8.98 -8.77 9.71
N VAL A 124 7.66 -8.78 9.52
CA VAL A 124 6.85 -10.00 9.63
C VAL A 124 6.48 -10.63 8.29
N SER A 125 6.48 -9.86 7.21
CA SER A 125 6.27 -10.37 5.85
C SER A 125 6.88 -9.45 4.81
N LYS A 126 7.03 -9.97 3.58
CA LYS A 126 7.43 -9.19 2.42
C LYS A 126 6.68 -9.64 1.17
N SER A 127 6.54 -8.73 0.21
CA SER A 127 5.98 -8.99 -1.12
C SER A 127 6.64 -8.04 -2.13
N LYS A 128 6.45 -8.28 -3.43
CA LYS A 128 6.78 -7.31 -4.47
C LYS A 128 5.50 -6.80 -5.09
N ASP A 129 5.43 -5.48 -5.27
CA ASP A 129 4.33 -4.87 -6.00
C ASP A 129 4.41 -5.29 -7.47
N LEU A 130 3.27 -5.58 -8.06
CA LEU A 130 3.19 -5.82 -9.49
C LEU A 130 3.36 -4.50 -10.25
N THR A 131 3.76 -4.57 -11.51
CA THR A 131 3.87 -3.41 -12.40
C THR A 131 2.68 -3.25 -13.34
N LYS A 132 1.90 -4.32 -13.49
CA LYS A 132 0.64 -4.39 -14.25
C LYS A 132 -0.17 -5.58 -13.78
N ALA A 133 -1.43 -5.67 -14.19
CA ALA A 133 -2.26 -6.84 -13.94
C ALA A 133 -1.65 -8.12 -14.50
N THR A 134 -1.76 -9.20 -13.73
CA THR A 134 -1.25 -10.53 -14.06
C THR A 134 -2.27 -11.57 -13.62
N GLY A 135 -2.53 -12.56 -14.45
CA GLY A 135 -3.51 -13.59 -14.13
C GLY A 135 -4.23 -14.11 -15.36
N MET A 136 -5.39 -14.70 -15.16
CA MET A 136 -6.17 -15.27 -16.24
C MET A 136 -7.11 -14.23 -16.86
N LYS A 137 -7.06 -14.13 -18.21
CA LYS A 137 -8.01 -13.30 -18.95
C LYS A 137 -9.43 -13.87 -18.79
N VAL A 138 -10.37 -13.01 -18.45
CA VAL A 138 -11.80 -13.35 -18.40
C VAL A 138 -12.38 -13.33 -19.83
N LEU A 139 -13.01 -14.42 -20.24
CA LEU A 139 -13.51 -14.57 -21.62
C LEU A 139 -15.00 -14.24 -21.76
N ASP A 140 -15.76 -14.32 -20.67
CA ASP A 140 -17.20 -14.13 -20.60
C ASP A 140 -17.61 -12.72 -20.12
N VAL A 141 -16.82 -11.71 -20.51
CA VAL A 141 -17.18 -10.32 -20.26
C VAL A 141 -18.44 -9.95 -21.05
N PRO A 142 -19.47 -9.34 -20.42
CA PRO A 142 -20.69 -8.94 -21.12
C PRO A 142 -20.41 -8.06 -22.35
N ALA A 143 -21.02 -8.43 -23.49
CA ALA A 143 -20.70 -7.84 -24.80
C ALA A 143 -21.13 -6.37 -24.96
N ASP A 144 -22.05 -5.91 -24.12
CA ASP A 144 -22.59 -4.57 -24.05
C ASP A 144 -21.72 -3.60 -23.23
N LEU A 145 -20.77 -4.12 -22.45
CA LEU A 145 -19.83 -3.28 -21.70
C LEU A 145 -18.80 -2.61 -22.63
N PRO A 146 -18.17 -1.51 -22.16
CA PRO A 146 -17.03 -0.91 -22.84
C PRO A 146 -15.92 -1.93 -23.12
N LYS A 147 -15.33 -1.86 -24.31
CA LYS A 147 -14.26 -2.77 -24.75
C LYS A 147 -12.90 -2.19 -24.45
N VAL A 148 -12.08 -2.98 -23.75
CA VAL A 148 -10.73 -2.58 -23.34
C VAL A 148 -9.69 -3.29 -24.19
N THR A 149 -8.71 -2.53 -24.67
CA THR A 149 -7.53 -3.03 -25.37
C THR A 149 -6.28 -2.60 -24.63
N LEU A 150 -5.30 -3.47 -24.50
CA LEU A 150 -4.06 -3.21 -23.77
C LEU A 150 -2.90 -2.99 -24.71
N ALA A 151 -2.08 -1.98 -24.45
CA ALA A 151 -0.78 -1.80 -25.04
C ALA A 151 0.23 -2.83 -24.45
N LYS A 152 1.43 -2.88 -25.02
CA LYS A 152 2.49 -3.82 -24.57
C LYS A 152 2.89 -3.65 -23.11
N ASP A 153 2.91 -2.43 -22.63
CA ASP A 153 3.23 -2.07 -21.25
C ASP A 153 2.07 -2.32 -20.26
N GLY A 154 0.85 -2.59 -20.78
CA GLY A 154 -0.36 -2.83 -20.01
C GLY A 154 -1.30 -1.63 -19.98
N LYS A 155 -0.90 -0.45 -20.48
CA LYS A 155 -1.77 0.73 -20.53
C LYS A 155 -3.06 0.43 -21.29
N PRO A 156 -4.26 0.65 -20.67
CA PRO A 156 -5.53 0.40 -21.33
C PRO A 156 -5.92 1.55 -22.26
N SER A 157 -6.58 1.21 -23.34
CA SER A 157 -7.44 2.08 -24.15
C SER A 157 -8.85 1.54 -24.15
N ILE A 158 -9.85 2.40 -24.35
CA ILE A 158 -11.25 2.04 -24.26
C ILE A 158 -12.03 2.44 -25.50
N ASP A 159 -12.92 1.55 -25.93
CA ASP A 159 -14.03 1.84 -26.83
C ASP A 159 -15.32 1.69 -26.03
N MET A 160 -16.07 2.76 -25.90
CA MET A 160 -17.33 2.75 -25.13
C MET A 160 -18.39 1.83 -25.74
N ASN A 161 -18.20 1.35 -26.98
CA ASN A 161 -19.08 0.38 -27.63
C ASN A 161 -20.58 0.77 -27.62
N GLY A 162 -20.85 2.08 -27.64
CA GLY A 162 -22.18 2.65 -27.53
C GLY A 162 -22.83 2.53 -26.15
N TYR A 163 -22.05 2.16 -25.13
CA TYR A 163 -22.51 2.00 -23.74
C TYR A 163 -23.11 3.30 -23.20
N LYS A 164 -24.26 3.24 -22.56
CA LYS A 164 -25.03 4.39 -22.10
C LYS A 164 -24.89 4.70 -20.61
N GLY A 165 -24.07 3.91 -19.91
CA GLY A 165 -23.94 3.98 -18.47
C GLY A 165 -24.83 2.97 -17.75
N SER A 166 -24.77 2.99 -16.43
CA SER A 166 -25.57 2.17 -15.53
C SER A 166 -25.97 2.99 -14.31
N ASP A 167 -27.15 2.76 -13.81
CA ASP A 167 -27.62 3.35 -12.54
C ASP A 167 -27.08 2.60 -11.33
N THR A 168 -26.41 1.46 -11.56
CA THR A 168 -25.76 0.65 -10.53
C THR A 168 -24.28 0.51 -10.83
N LEU A 169 -23.47 0.32 -9.78
CA LEU A 169 -22.05 0.02 -9.93
C LEU A 169 -21.84 -1.26 -10.75
N ILE A 170 -21.02 -1.17 -11.79
CA ILE A 170 -20.49 -2.34 -12.50
C ILE A 170 -19.04 -2.53 -12.05
N SER A 171 -18.71 -3.73 -11.63
CA SER A 171 -17.36 -4.16 -11.28
C SER A 171 -17.11 -5.50 -11.97
N GLN A 172 -16.28 -5.49 -13.01
CA GLN A 172 -16.06 -6.63 -13.90
C GLN A 172 -14.58 -6.94 -14.02
N ASP A 173 -14.16 -8.14 -13.63
CA ASP A 173 -12.81 -8.62 -13.96
C ASP A 173 -12.63 -8.71 -15.48
N LEU A 174 -11.56 -8.10 -15.99
CA LEU A 174 -11.03 -8.33 -17.33
C LEU A 174 -9.86 -9.32 -17.28
N ILE A 175 -9.08 -9.24 -16.22
CA ILE A 175 -8.05 -10.20 -15.83
C ILE A 175 -8.31 -10.54 -14.36
N ARG A 176 -8.34 -11.82 -14.02
CA ARG A 176 -8.45 -12.27 -12.64
C ARG A 176 -7.07 -12.63 -12.10
N GLY A 177 -6.62 -11.86 -11.10
CA GLY A 177 -5.36 -12.08 -10.40
C GLY A 177 -5.42 -13.28 -9.46
N GLU A 178 -4.25 -13.76 -9.04
CA GLU A 178 -4.10 -14.90 -8.13
C GLU A 178 -3.57 -14.48 -6.74
N GLY A 179 -3.42 -13.16 -6.51
CA GLY A 179 -2.93 -12.63 -5.24
C GLY A 179 -3.98 -12.61 -4.13
N ALA A 180 -3.68 -11.93 -3.05
CA ALA A 180 -4.60 -11.79 -1.92
C ALA A 180 -5.87 -11.01 -2.31
N GLU A 181 -6.99 -11.35 -1.66
CA GLU A 181 -8.25 -10.61 -1.82
C GLU A 181 -8.16 -9.23 -1.17
N VAL A 182 -8.61 -8.22 -1.89
CA VAL A 182 -8.67 -6.82 -1.44
C VAL A 182 -9.83 -6.64 -0.47
N LYS A 183 -9.54 -6.07 0.70
CA LYS A 183 -10.55 -5.68 1.69
C LYS A 183 -10.85 -4.20 1.58
N ASP A 184 -12.06 -3.81 1.91
CA ASP A 184 -12.57 -2.43 1.79
C ASP A 184 -11.92 -1.41 2.74
N THR A 185 -11.09 -1.88 3.68
CA THR A 185 -10.32 -1.04 4.64
C THR A 185 -8.84 -0.91 4.27
N GLN A 186 -8.42 -1.52 3.16
CA GLN A 186 -7.01 -1.55 2.77
C GLN A 186 -6.63 -0.35 1.90
N THR A 187 -5.32 -0.13 1.84
CA THR A 187 -4.68 0.70 0.82
C THR A 187 -4.36 -0.16 -0.40
N VAL A 188 -4.72 0.31 -1.59
CA VAL A 188 -4.46 -0.35 -2.87
C VAL A 188 -3.42 0.45 -3.64
N ILE A 189 -2.39 -0.24 -4.14
CA ILE A 189 -1.50 0.30 -5.17
C ILE A 189 -2.07 -0.09 -6.52
N ALA A 190 -2.30 0.89 -7.38
CA ALA A 190 -2.95 0.66 -8.66
C ALA A 190 -2.33 1.44 -9.80
N HIS A 191 -2.31 0.83 -10.99
CA HIS A 191 -2.36 1.58 -12.24
C HIS A 191 -3.80 1.70 -12.69
N TYR A 192 -4.17 2.86 -13.21
CA TYR A 192 -5.53 3.09 -13.65
C TYR A 192 -5.61 4.13 -14.78
N THR A 193 -6.70 4.08 -15.51
CA THR A 193 -7.15 5.17 -16.39
C THR A 193 -8.65 5.36 -16.19
N GLY A 194 -9.09 6.61 -16.18
CA GLY A 194 -10.49 7.00 -16.03
C GLY A 194 -10.99 7.81 -17.22
N TRP A 195 -12.21 7.51 -17.67
CA TRP A 195 -12.89 8.15 -18.79
C TRP A 195 -14.31 8.56 -18.42
N LEU A 196 -14.81 9.59 -19.08
CA LEU A 196 -16.23 9.92 -19.17
C LEU A 196 -16.91 8.99 -20.20
N LEU A 197 -18.25 8.92 -20.20
CA LEU A 197 -19.02 8.08 -21.16
C LEU A 197 -18.83 8.47 -22.63
N ASP A 198 -18.40 9.70 -22.91
CA ASP A 198 -18.08 10.14 -24.28
C ASP A 198 -16.69 9.67 -24.74
N GLY A 199 -15.95 8.95 -23.90
CA GLY A 199 -14.58 8.48 -24.16
C GLY A 199 -13.49 9.48 -23.79
N THR A 200 -13.82 10.65 -23.26
CA THR A 200 -12.83 11.64 -22.82
C THR A 200 -12.09 11.11 -21.59
N GLN A 201 -10.79 10.94 -21.72
CA GLN A 201 -9.91 10.57 -20.59
C GLN A 201 -9.75 11.77 -19.66
N PHE A 202 -10.03 11.60 -18.37
CA PHE A 202 -9.84 12.67 -17.38
C PHE A 202 -8.61 12.45 -16.51
N ASP A 203 -8.18 11.20 -16.31
CA ASP A 203 -6.98 10.88 -15.52
C ASP A 203 -6.35 9.53 -15.90
N SER A 204 -5.02 9.40 -15.72
CA SER A 204 -4.30 8.16 -15.96
C SER A 204 -2.98 8.15 -15.19
N SER A 205 -2.76 7.15 -14.35
CA SER A 205 -1.48 6.89 -13.71
C SER A 205 -0.41 6.42 -14.69
N TRP A 206 -0.83 5.79 -15.78
CA TRP A 206 0.08 5.37 -16.87
C TRP A 206 0.74 6.56 -17.55
N ASP A 207 0.00 7.65 -17.75
CA ASP A 207 0.53 8.88 -18.34
C ASP A 207 1.53 9.60 -17.43
N ARG A 208 1.41 9.39 -16.12
CA ARG A 208 2.38 9.88 -15.13
C ARG A 208 3.61 8.98 -14.99
N GLY A 209 3.57 7.78 -15.58
CA GLY A 209 4.67 6.81 -15.50
C GLY A 209 4.87 6.15 -14.13
N ALA A 210 3.91 6.30 -13.21
CA ALA A 210 3.97 5.74 -11.87
C ALA A 210 2.59 5.28 -11.38
N SER A 211 2.54 4.15 -10.68
CA SER A 211 1.35 3.72 -9.96
C SER A 211 0.99 4.71 -8.85
N SER A 212 -0.24 4.63 -8.38
CA SER A 212 -0.73 5.49 -7.31
C SER A 212 -1.24 4.65 -6.15
N SER A 213 -1.13 5.20 -4.94
CA SER A 213 -1.59 4.59 -3.70
C SER A 213 -2.92 5.20 -3.28
N PHE A 214 -3.89 4.38 -2.94
CA PHE A 214 -5.23 4.78 -2.55
C PHE A 214 -5.70 4.05 -1.31
N SER A 215 -5.99 4.77 -0.22
CA SER A 215 -6.79 4.24 0.88
C SER A 215 -8.23 4.08 0.40
N LEU A 216 -8.80 2.88 0.48
CA LEU A 216 -10.19 2.63 0.08
C LEU A 216 -11.19 3.33 1.01
N ASP A 217 -10.77 3.82 2.18
CA ASP A 217 -11.58 4.66 3.05
C ASP A 217 -11.63 6.14 2.60
N GLU A 218 -10.73 6.57 1.70
CA GLU A 218 -10.57 7.97 1.27
C GLU A 218 -10.90 8.21 -0.22
N VAL A 219 -11.30 7.16 -0.95
CA VAL A 219 -11.69 7.26 -2.37
C VAL A 219 -13.21 7.35 -2.54
N ILE A 220 -13.67 7.61 -3.77
CA ILE A 220 -15.09 7.56 -4.12
C ILE A 220 -15.68 6.19 -3.78
N THR A 221 -16.94 6.17 -3.38
CA THR A 221 -17.65 4.95 -2.95
C THR A 221 -17.61 3.86 -4.01
N GLY A 222 -17.69 4.22 -5.29
CA GLY A 222 -17.58 3.30 -6.41
C GLY A 222 -16.25 2.55 -6.48
N TRP A 223 -15.14 3.17 -6.10
CA TRP A 223 -13.84 2.49 -6.00
C TRP A 223 -13.78 1.57 -4.80
N LYS A 224 -14.20 2.03 -3.62
CA LYS A 224 -14.23 1.23 -2.41
C LYS A 224 -15.03 -0.06 -2.62
N GLN A 225 -16.26 0.07 -3.07
CA GLN A 225 -17.15 -1.08 -3.30
C GLN A 225 -16.74 -1.91 -4.51
N GLY A 226 -16.21 -1.27 -5.55
CA GLY A 226 -15.89 -1.93 -6.80
C GLY A 226 -14.57 -2.68 -6.81
N LEU A 227 -13.61 -2.34 -5.92
CA LEU A 227 -12.32 -3.03 -5.83
C LEU A 227 -12.29 -4.07 -4.71
N ALA A 228 -13.09 -3.91 -3.66
CA ALA A 228 -13.19 -4.90 -2.60
C ALA A 228 -13.71 -6.24 -3.13
N GLY A 229 -13.09 -7.34 -2.69
CA GLY A 229 -13.41 -8.69 -3.14
C GLY A 229 -12.67 -9.15 -4.39
N HIS A 230 -12.04 -8.24 -5.15
CA HIS A 230 -11.10 -8.63 -6.21
C HIS A 230 -9.75 -9.04 -5.62
N THR A 231 -8.89 -9.65 -6.42
CA THR A 231 -7.57 -10.12 -5.99
C THR A 231 -6.45 -9.26 -6.55
N VAL A 232 -5.37 -9.13 -5.82
CA VAL A 232 -4.13 -8.52 -6.33
C VAL A 232 -3.71 -9.25 -7.62
N GLY A 233 -3.34 -8.47 -8.63
CA GLY A 233 -3.08 -8.94 -9.99
C GLY A 233 -4.28 -8.82 -10.93
N SER A 234 -5.50 -8.55 -10.42
CA SER A 234 -6.67 -8.32 -11.27
C SER A 234 -6.58 -7.02 -12.05
N GLN A 235 -7.21 -7.03 -13.23
CA GLN A 235 -7.62 -5.83 -13.95
C GLN A 235 -9.14 -5.75 -13.91
N VAL A 236 -9.66 -4.66 -13.39
CA VAL A 236 -11.09 -4.47 -13.15
C VAL A 236 -11.61 -3.30 -13.99
N LEU A 237 -12.68 -3.54 -14.74
CA LEU A 237 -13.49 -2.50 -15.37
C LEU A 237 -14.54 -2.06 -14.35
N LEU A 238 -14.53 -0.77 -13.97
CA LEU A 238 -15.54 -0.16 -13.12
C LEU A 238 -16.39 0.80 -13.95
N VAL A 239 -17.71 0.72 -13.81
CA VAL A 239 -18.62 1.77 -14.23
C VAL A 239 -19.31 2.32 -12.98
N VAL A 240 -19.00 3.56 -12.65
CA VAL A 240 -19.40 4.21 -11.42
C VAL A 240 -20.48 5.25 -11.73
N PRO A 241 -21.75 5.03 -11.27
CA PRO A 241 -22.80 6.03 -11.44
C PRO A 241 -22.48 7.28 -10.60
N PRO A 242 -23.07 8.45 -10.92
CA PRO A 242 -22.78 9.71 -10.24
C PRO A 242 -22.88 9.64 -8.71
N ASP A 243 -23.87 8.96 -8.16
CA ASP A 243 -24.12 8.85 -6.71
C ASP A 243 -23.01 8.13 -5.96
N LEU A 244 -22.23 7.29 -6.64
CA LEU A 244 -21.07 6.58 -6.10
C LEU A 244 -19.73 7.20 -6.53
N GLY A 245 -19.80 8.30 -7.31
CA GLY A 245 -18.66 9.09 -7.76
C GLY A 245 -18.64 10.48 -7.13
N TYR A 246 -18.72 11.53 -7.96
CA TYR A 246 -18.66 12.93 -7.50
C TYR A 246 -20.04 13.61 -7.40
N GLY A 247 -21.13 12.89 -7.72
CA GLY A 247 -22.50 13.40 -7.59
C GLY A 247 -22.80 14.58 -8.49
N ASP A 248 -23.51 15.54 -7.94
CA ASP A 248 -23.98 16.77 -8.59
C ASP A 248 -22.93 17.91 -8.61
N LYS A 249 -21.67 17.60 -8.29
CA LYS A 249 -20.57 18.58 -8.22
C LYS A 249 -19.59 18.39 -9.36
N ASP A 250 -19.14 19.51 -9.93
CA ASP A 250 -17.99 19.52 -10.82
C ASP A 250 -16.71 19.21 -10.03
N SER A 251 -15.85 18.36 -10.58
CA SER A 251 -14.55 18.04 -10.02
C SER A 251 -13.47 18.06 -11.11
N GLY A 252 -12.82 19.19 -11.28
CA GLY A 252 -11.78 19.37 -12.28
C GLY A 252 -12.26 19.11 -13.71
N LYS A 253 -11.82 17.99 -14.30
CA LYS A 253 -12.22 17.58 -15.66
C LYS A 253 -13.53 16.76 -15.69
N ILE A 254 -14.16 16.54 -14.55
CA ILE A 254 -15.35 15.71 -14.40
C ILE A 254 -16.55 16.63 -14.16
N PRO A 255 -17.46 16.78 -15.13
CA PRO A 255 -18.69 17.56 -14.95
C PRO A 255 -19.62 16.93 -13.90
N ALA A 256 -20.52 17.74 -13.34
CA ALA A 256 -21.57 17.25 -12.44
C ALA A 256 -22.39 16.14 -13.10
N ASN A 257 -22.85 15.19 -12.29
CA ASN A 257 -23.68 14.05 -12.71
C ASN A 257 -23.02 13.14 -13.78
N SER A 258 -21.68 13.05 -13.75
CA SER A 258 -20.94 12.18 -14.68
C SER A 258 -20.92 10.74 -14.19
N THR A 259 -21.25 9.81 -15.07
CA THR A 259 -20.86 8.40 -14.93
C THR A 259 -19.38 8.27 -15.28
N LEU A 260 -18.62 7.59 -14.45
CA LEU A 260 -17.18 7.39 -14.62
C LEU A 260 -16.90 5.94 -15.02
N VAL A 261 -15.98 5.78 -15.97
CA VAL A 261 -15.50 4.46 -16.39
C VAL A 261 -14.01 4.36 -16.06
N PHE A 262 -13.62 3.33 -15.33
CA PHE A 262 -12.23 3.10 -15.00
C PHE A 262 -11.78 1.71 -15.44
N VAL A 263 -10.52 1.59 -15.79
CA VAL A 263 -9.80 0.31 -15.84
C VAL A 263 -8.69 0.40 -14.82
N VAL A 264 -8.70 -0.51 -13.86
CA VAL A 264 -7.82 -0.51 -12.68
C VAL A 264 -7.05 -1.81 -12.62
N ASP A 265 -5.72 -1.74 -12.65
CA ASP A 265 -4.81 -2.84 -12.36
C ASP A 265 -4.49 -2.80 -10.86
N ILE A 266 -4.86 -3.83 -10.12
CA ILE A 266 -4.57 -3.97 -8.69
C ILE A 266 -3.19 -4.58 -8.51
N LEU A 267 -2.21 -3.76 -8.10
CA LEU A 267 -0.79 -4.13 -8.06
C LEU A 267 -0.34 -4.64 -6.69
N ALA A 268 -0.91 -4.11 -5.63
CA ALA A 268 -0.76 -4.55 -4.25
C ALA A 268 -1.95 -4.09 -3.42
N ALA A 269 -2.18 -4.73 -2.26
CA ALA A 269 -3.15 -4.30 -1.25
C ALA A 269 -2.61 -4.62 0.16
N TYR A 270 -2.73 -3.69 1.12
CA TYR A 270 -2.23 -3.83 2.48
C TYR A 270 -3.03 -2.98 3.48
#